data_e7c26907c798dde135d401f55389d8c3
#
_entry.id   e7c26907c798dde135d401f55389d8c3
#
_cell.length_a   1.000
_cell.length_b   1.000
_cell.length_c   1.000
_cell.angle_alpha   90.00
_cell.angle_beta   90.00
_cell.angle_gamma   90.00
#
_symmetry.space_group_name_H-M   'P 1'
#
loop_
_entity.id
_entity.type
_entity.pdbx_description
1 polymer ?
#
loop_
_entity_poly.entity_id
_entity_poly.type
_entity_poly.pdbx_seq_one_letter_code
_entity_poly.pdbx_strand_id
1 'polypeptide(L)'
;IWAIIEYVFILRQFDLEGWYLVVFNAPQYRTNAMFFNANYYAMMIEFFVAICFYKFLKYTHNHGFMDHIKEIVIIGLITLLNLFCLYLTGCRTAWPALAGGLAIMLLFNRNYKSFGGICAVGAAGVGFFIAKPQYIPRMSNIVKYLGVRKHIWEVAIQNIKTHFLFGEGPMTYWHIYAQYNGHPTQHSHNIFIDPVLCFGIIGLLVIAPFFIENIKRLYRLLRSKCNPTLVALIVGYIVMIYIHGLLDYTIFFVSTGFLFAMIVSSFDIYRKEIDQ
;
A
#
# COMPACT_ATOMS: atom_id res chain seq x y z
N ILE A 1 -17.30 3.61 -7.26
CA ILE A 1 -18.74 3.27 -7.37
C ILE A 1 -18.89 1.76 -7.38
N TRP A 2 -18.22 1.00 -8.28
CA TRP A 2 -18.38 -0.46 -8.37
C TRP A 2 -18.14 -1.19 -7.05
N ALA A 3 -17.09 -0.85 -6.30
CA ALA A 3 -16.80 -1.44 -5.01
C ALA A 3 -17.93 -1.26 -3.98
N ILE A 4 -18.67 -0.14 -4.04
CA ILE A 4 -19.82 0.10 -3.18
C ILE A 4 -21.00 -0.77 -3.63
N ILE A 5 -21.24 -0.86 -4.94
CA ILE A 5 -22.26 -1.73 -5.51
C ILE A 5 -21.98 -3.19 -5.14
N GLU A 6 -20.75 -3.65 -5.36
CA GLU A 6 -20.31 -4.99 -4.97
C GLU A 6 -20.57 -5.26 -3.49
N TYR A 7 -20.16 -4.33 -2.62
CA TYR A 7 -20.30 -4.50 -1.18
C TYR A 7 -21.77 -4.55 -0.73
N VAL A 8 -22.58 -3.59 -1.20
CA VAL A 8 -23.98 -3.46 -0.75
C VAL A 8 -24.90 -4.51 -1.38
N PHE A 9 -24.78 -4.73 -2.69
CA PHE A 9 -25.76 -5.54 -3.42
C PHE A 9 -25.29 -6.97 -3.69
N ILE A 10 -24.02 -7.21 -3.89
CA ILE A 10 -23.49 -8.53 -4.22
C ILE A 10 -23.11 -9.30 -2.97
N LEU A 11 -22.25 -8.71 -2.13
CA LEU A 11 -21.76 -9.37 -0.91
C LEU A 11 -22.82 -9.43 0.20
N ARG A 12 -23.90 -8.67 0.07
CA ARG A 12 -24.94 -8.45 1.07
C ARG A 12 -26.33 -8.88 0.67
N GLN A 13 -26.50 -9.43 -0.51
CA GLN A 13 -27.83 -9.82 -1.03
C GLN A 13 -28.61 -10.78 -0.12
N PHE A 14 -27.93 -11.46 0.81
CA PHE A 14 -28.51 -12.44 1.71
C PHE A 14 -28.65 -11.97 3.17
N ASP A 15 -28.25 -10.75 3.50
CA ASP A 15 -28.28 -10.23 4.87
C ASP A 15 -28.87 -8.81 4.90
N LEU A 16 -30.13 -8.72 4.47
CA LEU A 16 -30.83 -7.44 4.34
C LEU A 16 -31.18 -6.79 5.70
N GLU A 17 -31.39 -7.60 6.75
CA GLU A 17 -31.82 -7.09 8.06
C GLU A 17 -30.72 -6.32 8.80
N GLY A 18 -29.48 -6.66 8.54
CA GLY A 18 -28.33 -6.07 9.21
C GLY A 18 -27.47 -5.16 8.34
N TRP A 19 -27.92 -4.76 7.14
CA TRP A 19 -27.07 -4.05 6.17
C TRP A 19 -26.41 -2.78 6.72
N TYR A 20 -27.08 -1.99 7.53
CA TYR A 20 -26.52 -0.79 8.14
C TYR A 20 -25.45 -1.11 9.18
N LEU A 21 -25.63 -2.19 9.97
CA LEU A 21 -24.64 -2.67 10.93
C LEU A 21 -23.38 -3.14 10.24
N VAL A 22 -23.53 -3.67 9.04
CA VAL A 22 -22.41 -4.20 8.25
C VAL A 22 -21.58 -3.09 7.60
N VAL A 23 -22.20 -2.03 7.15
CA VAL A 23 -21.49 -0.86 6.64
C VAL A 23 -20.67 -0.20 7.74
N PHE A 24 -21.18 -0.15 8.97
CA PHE A 24 -20.55 0.52 10.11
C PHE A 24 -19.78 -0.43 11.05
N ASN A 25 -20.19 -1.69 11.14
CA ASN A 25 -19.44 -2.72 11.88
C ASN A 25 -18.59 -3.52 10.91
N ALA A 26 -17.33 -3.56 11.12
CA ALA A 26 -16.32 -4.30 10.37
C ALA A 26 -16.88 -5.38 9.43
N PRO A 27 -16.79 -5.22 8.14
CA PRO A 27 -17.38 -6.12 7.18
C PRO A 27 -16.82 -7.54 7.31
N GLN A 28 -17.69 -8.52 7.42
CA GLN A 28 -17.31 -9.92 7.29
C GLN A 28 -16.79 -10.16 5.86
N TYR A 29 -17.37 -9.47 4.89
CA TYR A 29 -17.02 -9.51 3.48
C TYR A 29 -16.16 -8.30 3.12
N ARG A 30 -15.25 -8.49 2.20
CA ARG A 30 -14.29 -7.48 1.77
C ARG A 30 -14.49 -7.19 0.30
N THR A 31 -14.74 -5.95 -0.07
CA THR A 31 -14.79 -5.60 -1.49
C THR A 31 -13.40 -5.68 -2.11
N ASN A 32 -13.32 -6.26 -3.29
CA ASN A 32 -12.11 -6.30 -4.11
C ASN A 32 -12.30 -5.56 -5.45
N ALA A 33 -13.50 -5.04 -5.69
CA ALA A 33 -13.90 -4.43 -6.95
C ALA A 33 -13.62 -5.36 -8.15
N MET A 34 -12.68 -4.99 -9.01
CA MET A 34 -12.26 -5.81 -10.17
C MET A 34 -10.91 -6.51 -9.92
N PHE A 35 -10.39 -6.48 -8.69
CA PHE A 35 -9.15 -7.13 -8.32
C PHE A 35 -9.42 -8.49 -7.68
N PHE A 36 -8.50 -9.44 -7.83
CA PHE A 36 -8.63 -10.77 -7.22
C PHE A 36 -8.62 -10.75 -5.69
N ASN A 37 -8.03 -9.71 -5.10
CA ASN A 37 -7.86 -9.61 -3.66
C ASN A 37 -8.09 -8.16 -3.19
N ALA A 38 -8.78 -8.01 -2.07
CA ALA A 38 -9.06 -6.72 -1.47
C ALA A 38 -7.79 -5.94 -1.08
N ASN A 39 -6.67 -6.61 -0.80
CA ASN A 39 -5.41 -5.93 -0.49
C ASN A 39 -4.78 -5.30 -1.75
N TYR A 40 -4.92 -5.93 -2.92
CA TYR A 40 -4.47 -5.35 -4.19
C TYR A 40 -5.31 -4.12 -4.56
N TYR A 41 -6.62 -4.19 -4.35
CA TYR A 41 -7.50 -3.04 -4.53
C TYR A 41 -7.16 -1.92 -3.54
N ALA A 42 -6.89 -2.25 -2.27
CA ALA A 42 -6.47 -1.28 -1.27
C ALA A 42 -5.20 -0.53 -1.69
N MET A 43 -4.18 -1.23 -2.22
CA MET A 43 -2.96 -0.60 -2.73
C MET A 43 -3.25 0.35 -3.91
N MET A 44 -4.15 0.00 -4.82
CA MET A 44 -4.56 0.92 -5.89
C MET A 44 -5.24 2.17 -5.34
N ILE A 45 -6.06 2.04 -4.30
CA ILE A 45 -6.67 3.19 -3.62
C ILE A 45 -5.59 4.08 -2.98
N GLU A 46 -4.59 3.49 -2.31
CA GLU A 46 -3.46 4.24 -1.75
C GLU A 46 -2.80 5.13 -2.81
N PHE A 47 -2.56 4.57 -4.00
CA PHE A 47 -2.00 5.33 -5.12
C PHE A 47 -2.91 6.48 -5.56
N PHE A 48 -4.21 6.23 -5.75
CA PHE A 48 -5.15 7.28 -6.16
C PHE A 48 -5.26 8.38 -5.12
N VAL A 49 -5.31 8.04 -3.83
CA VAL A 49 -5.33 9.03 -2.75
C VAL A 49 -4.03 9.84 -2.74
N ALA A 50 -2.88 9.23 -2.97
CA ALA A 50 -1.61 9.93 -3.07
C ALA A 50 -1.58 10.92 -4.25
N ILE A 51 -2.14 10.54 -5.42
CA ILE A 51 -2.30 11.45 -6.57
C ILE A 51 -3.23 12.62 -6.22
N CYS A 52 -4.36 12.35 -5.59
CA CYS A 52 -5.29 13.40 -5.13
C CYS A 52 -4.58 14.38 -4.20
N PHE A 53 -3.80 13.86 -3.26
CA PHE A 53 -3.03 14.66 -2.33
C PHE A 53 -1.90 15.46 -3.02
N TYR A 54 -1.22 14.89 -3.98
CA TYR A 54 -0.26 15.59 -4.84
C TYR A 54 -0.91 16.78 -5.56
N LYS A 55 -2.08 16.56 -6.17
CA LYS A 55 -2.83 17.64 -6.83
C LYS A 55 -3.27 18.71 -5.85
N PHE A 56 -3.74 18.34 -4.69
CA PHE A 56 -4.09 19.26 -3.61
C PHE A 56 -2.90 20.14 -3.22
N LEU A 57 -1.73 19.54 -2.97
CA LEU A 57 -0.50 20.27 -2.63
C LEU A 57 -0.09 21.23 -3.76
N LYS A 58 -0.21 20.80 -5.03
CA LYS A 58 0.12 21.63 -6.18
C LYS A 58 -0.78 22.86 -6.28
N TYR A 59 -2.10 22.70 -6.11
CA TYR A 59 -3.04 23.79 -6.17
C TYR A 59 -2.92 24.78 -5.01
N THR A 60 -2.62 24.27 -3.81
CA THR A 60 -2.47 25.12 -2.63
C THR A 60 -1.13 25.84 -2.55
N HIS A 61 -0.09 25.32 -3.20
CA HIS A 61 1.26 25.91 -3.15
C HIS A 61 1.51 26.95 -4.26
N ASN A 62 1.09 26.68 -5.49
CA ASN A 62 1.44 27.51 -6.66
C ASN A 62 0.42 28.61 -6.98
N HIS A 63 -0.82 28.43 -6.57
CA HIS A 63 -1.93 29.34 -6.85
C HIS A 63 -2.79 29.45 -5.59
N GLY A 64 -3.31 30.60 -5.27
CA GLY A 64 -4.12 30.80 -4.07
C GLY A 64 -5.23 29.74 -3.93
N PHE A 65 -5.52 29.31 -2.71
CA PHE A 65 -6.56 28.29 -2.44
C PHE A 65 -7.90 28.59 -3.13
N MET A 66 -8.29 29.87 -3.16
CA MET A 66 -9.56 30.30 -3.76
C MET A 66 -9.62 30.20 -5.28
N ASP A 67 -8.48 30.28 -5.96
CA ASP A 67 -8.41 30.24 -7.44
C ASP A 67 -8.73 28.85 -7.98
N HIS A 68 -8.56 27.81 -7.16
CA HIS A 68 -8.79 26.41 -7.51
C HIS A 68 -9.79 25.70 -6.59
N ILE A 69 -10.73 26.45 -6.02
CA ILE A 69 -11.67 25.89 -5.03
C ILE A 69 -12.52 24.76 -5.60
N LYS A 70 -12.93 24.85 -6.87
CA LYS A 70 -13.73 23.80 -7.52
C LYS A 70 -12.95 22.50 -7.66
N GLU A 71 -11.70 22.59 -8.15
CA GLU A 71 -10.79 21.44 -8.30
C GLU A 71 -10.49 20.81 -6.92
N ILE A 72 -10.25 21.63 -5.92
CA ILE A 72 -9.98 21.17 -4.54
C ILE A 72 -11.20 20.44 -3.97
N VAL A 73 -12.41 20.96 -4.17
CA VAL A 73 -13.63 20.29 -3.73
C VAL A 73 -13.83 18.95 -4.44
N ILE A 74 -13.64 18.90 -5.76
CA ILE A 74 -13.75 17.66 -6.55
C ILE A 74 -12.72 16.62 -6.05
N ILE A 75 -11.48 17.03 -5.88
CA ILE A 75 -10.39 16.15 -5.37
C ILE A 75 -10.74 15.66 -3.96
N GLY A 76 -11.27 16.54 -3.11
CA GLY A 76 -11.74 16.19 -1.77
C GLY A 76 -12.82 15.11 -1.80
N LEU A 77 -13.84 15.27 -2.64
CA LEU A 77 -14.91 14.28 -2.81
C LEU A 77 -14.38 12.93 -3.34
N ILE A 78 -13.49 12.97 -4.34
CA ILE A 78 -12.84 11.76 -4.86
C ILE A 78 -12.03 11.07 -3.76
N THR A 79 -11.28 11.84 -2.96
CA THR A 79 -10.50 11.31 -1.85
C THR A 79 -11.38 10.65 -0.81
N LEU A 80 -12.46 11.31 -0.37
CA LEU A 80 -13.41 10.75 0.60
C LEU A 80 -14.05 9.46 0.09
N LEU A 81 -14.44 9.42 -1.18
CA LEU A 81 -15.01 8.22 -1.81
C LEU A 81 -13.98 7.07 -1.81
N ASN A 82 -12.72 7.35 -2.14
CA ASN A 82 -11.66 6.34 -2.11
C ASN A 82 -11.35 5.86 -0.69
N LEU A 83 -11.31 6.74 0.31
CA LEU A 83 -11.14 6.36 1.71
C LEU A 83 -12.31 5.50 2.21
N PHE A 84 -13.53 5.80 1.80
CA PHE A 84 -14.68 4.95 2.08
C PHE A 84 -14.54 3.57 1.44
N CYS A 85 -14.14 3.50 0.16
CA CYS A 85 -13.85 2.22 -0.49
C CYS A 85 -12.70 1.48 0.21
N LEU A 86 -11.66 2.18 0.67
CA LEU A 86 -10.57 1.59 1.45
C LEU A 86 -11.08 0.93 2.73
N TYR A 87 -12.00 1.59 3.43
CA TYR A 87 -12.66 1.00 4.60
C TYR A 87 -13.40 -0.29 4.24
N LEU A 88 -14.15 -0.31 3.13
CA LEU A 88 -14.88 -1.48 2.67
C LEU A 88 -13.98 -2.65 2.24
N THR A 89 -12.71 -2.40 1.88
CA THR A 89 -11.73 -3.47 1.64
C THR A 89 -11.39 -4.25 2.91
N GLY A 90 -11.60 -3.67 4.09
CA GLY A 90 -11.16 -4.24 5.37
C GLY A 90 -9.64 -4.46 5.46
N CYS A 91 -8.84 -3.79 4.63
CA CYS A 91 -7.39 -3.88 4.63
C CYS A 91 -6.79 -2.97 5.70
N ARG A 92 -6.33 -3.57 6.81
CA ARG A 92 -5.81 -2.82 7.95
C ARG A 92 -4.43 -2.23 7.69
N THR A 93 -3.60 -2.92 6.92
CA THR A 93 -2.24 -2.49 6.57
C THR A 93 -2.22 -1.27 5.66
N ALA A 94 -3.27 -1.03 4.89
CA ALA A 94 -3.37 0.11 4.00
C ALA A 94 -3.44 1.46 4.75
N TRP A 95 -4.02 1.51 5.93
CA TRP A 95 -4.13 2.75 6.71
C TRP A 95 -2.77 3.28 7.18
N PRO A 96 -1.91 2.50 7.87
CA PRO A 96 -0.57 2.96 8.20
C PRO A 96 0.31 3.19 6.96
N ALA A 97 0.13 2.41 5.89
CA ALA A 97 0.84 2.64 4.64
C ALA A 97 0.49 4.00 4.04
N LEU A 98 -0.80 4.29 3.90
CA LEU A 98 -1.30 5.58 3.40
C LEU A 98 -0.82 6.73 4.28
N ALA A 99 -0.99 6.63 5.60
CA ALA A 99 -0.55 7.68 6.53
C ALA A 99 0.96 7.93 6.43
N GLY A 100 1.78 6.88 6.38
CA GLY A 100 3.23 6.98 6.22
C GLY A 100 3.63 7.64 4.90
N GLY A 101 3.00 7.25 3.79
CA GLY A 101 3.26 7.85 2.48
C GLY A 101 2.88 9.33 2.41
N LEU A 102 1.69 9.70 2.92
CA LEU A 102 1.26 11.10 2.97
C LEU A 102 2.15 11.94 3.89
N ALA A 103 2.59 11.39 5.03
CA ALA A 103 3.52 12.06 5.93
C ALA A 103 4.86 12.34 5.22
N ILE A 104 5.41 11.37 4.50
CA ILE A 104 6.63 11.56 3.71
C ILE A 104 6.43 12.61 2.62
N MET A 105 5.29 12.63 1.93
CA MET A 105 4.97 13.66 0.93
C MET A 105 5.00 15.07 1.55
N LEU A 106 4.47 15.27 2.75
CA LEU A 106 4.51 16.56 3.45
C LEU A 106 5.94 16.94 3.88
N LEU A 107 6.70 15.95 4.36
CA LEU A 107 8.10 16.17 4.77
C LEU A 107 8.95 16.67 3.59
N PHE A 108 8.83 16.05 2.43
CA PHE A 108 9.56 16.44 1.21
C PHE A 108 9.10 17.80 0.65
N ASN A 109 7.83 18.15 0.84
CA ASN A 109 7.31 19.48 0.50
C ASN A 109 7.60 20.54 1.57
N ARG A 110 8.40 20.21 2.61
CA ARG A 110 8.76 21.08 3.74
C ARG A 110 7.56 21.65 4.51
N ASN A 111 6.42 20.98 4.43
CA ASN A 111 5.21 21.35 5.17
C ASN A 111 5.21 20.69 6.56
N TYR A 112 6.14 21.11 7.41
CA TYR A 112 6.35 20.51 8.73
C TYR A 112 5.17 20.65 9.68
N LYS A 113 4.36 21.72 9.52
CA LYS A 113 3.15 21.91 10.34
C LYS A 113 2.12 20.82 10.04
N SER A 114 1.80 20.61 8.76
CA SER A 114 0.86 19.56 8.34
C SER A 114 1.45 18.17 8.59
N PHE A 115 2.77 17.97 8.44
CA PHE A 115 3.44 16.73 8.82
C PHE A 115 3.24 16.43 10.30
N GLY A 116 3.51 17.38 11.20
CA GLY A 116 3.24 17.23 12.63
C GLY A 116 1.77 16.94 12.93
N GLY A 117 0.86 17.58 12.20
CA GLY A 117 -0.60 17.33 12.29
C GLY A 117 -0.97 15.88 11.93
N ILE A 118 -0.46 15.35 10.81
CA ILE A 118 -0.70 13.94 10.42
C ILE A 118 -0.12 12.99 11.48
N CYS A 119 1.09 13.25 11.97
CA CYS A 119 1.69 12.43 13.01
C CYS A 119 0.86 12.45 14.31
N ALA A 120 0.38 13.62 14.71
CA ALA A 120 -0.48 13.76 15.90
C ALA A 120 -1.83 13.04 15.74
N VAL A 121 -2.49 13.19 14.59
CA VAL A 121 -3.73 12.46 14.27
C VAL A 121 -3.49 10.96 14.23
N GLY A 122 -2.38 10.52 13.62
CA GLY A 122 -1.98 9.11 13.60
C GLY A 122 -1.76 8.55 15.00
N ALA A 123 -1.02 9.27 15.85
CA ALA A 123 -0.79 8.88 17.24
C ALA A 123 -2.09 8.83 18.05
N ALA A 124 -2.97 9.85 17.90
CA ALA A 124 -4.27 9.88 18.54
C ALA A 124 -5.16 8.72 18.06
N GLY A 125 -5.15 8.40 16.75
CA GLY A 125 -5.86 7.26 16.18
C GLY A 125 -5.38 5.92 16.77
N VAL A 126 -4.06 5.72 16.86
CA VAL A 126 -3.48 4.54 17.50
C VAL A 126 -3.91 4.46 18.97
N GLY A 127 -3.79 5.56 19.70
CA GLY A 127 -4.24 5.63 21.11
C GLY A 127 -5.73 5.32 21.28
N PHE A 128 -6.58 5.88 20.40
CA PHE A 128 -8.01 5.58 20.38
C PHE A 128 -8.28 4.09 20.14
N PHE A 129 -7.64 3.48 19.16
CA PHE A 129 -7.85 2.07 18.84
C PHE A 129 -7.29 1.12 19.91
N ILE A 130 -6.22 1.51 20.61
CA ILE A 130 -5.76 0.77 21.78
C ILE A 130 -6.79 0.82 22.90
N ALA A 131 -7.39 1.99 23.14
CA ALA A 131 -8.43 2.17 24.16
C ALA A 131 -9.78 1.56 23.78
N LYS A 132 -10.09 1.48 22.50
CA LYS A 132 -11.39 1.06 21.95
C LYS A 132 -11.21 0.06 20.80
N PRO A 133 -10.64 -1.13 21.06
CA PRO A 133 -10.30 -2.11 20.02
C PRO A 133 -11.51 -2.65 19.25
N GLN A 134 -12.71 -2.55 19.81
CA GLN A 134 -13.96 -2.98 19.15
C GLN A 134 -14.28 -2.21 17.86
N TYR A 135 -13.72 -1.01 17.67
CA TYR A 135 -13.92 -0.23 16.44
C TYR A 135 -12.94 -0.58 15.33
N ILE A 136 -11.92 -1.40 15.61
CA ILE A 136 -11.02 -1.90 14.55
C ILE A 136 -11.74 -3.04 13.81
N PRO A 137 -11.91 -2.92 12.49
CA PRO A 137 -12.48 -3.99 11.69
C PRO A 137 -11.77 -5.33 11.94
N ARG A 138 -12.56 -6.37 12.30
CA ARG A 138 -12.06 -7.74 12.49
C ARG A 138 -11.00 -7.88 13.60
N MET A 139 -11.05 -7.01 14.63
CA MET A 139 -10.07 -7.02 15.74
C MET A 139 -10.03 -8.37 16.49
N SER A 140 -11.19 -9.00 16.68
CA SER A 140 -11.30 -10.33 17.32
C SER A 140 -10.41 -11.40 16.66
N ASN A 141 -10.09 -11.23 15.41
CA ASN A 141 -9.28 -12.17 14.63
C ASN A 141 -7.82 -11.71 14.43
N ILE A 142 -7.38 -10.57 15.01
CA ILE A 142 -6.05 -10.01 14.69
C ILE A 142 -4.93 -10.95 15.14
N VAL A 143 -5.04 -11.50 16.34
CA VAL A 143 -4.03 -12.43 16.88
C VAL A 143 -3.96 -13.68 16.02
N LYS A 144 -5.12 -14.22 15.62
CA LYS A 144 -5.18 -15.39 14.71
C LYS A 144 -4.49 -15.08 13.37
N TYR A 145 -4.78 -13.94 12.77
CA TYR A 145 -4.17 -13.57 11.47
C TYR A 145 -2.67 -13.31 11.57
N LEU A 146 -2.20 -12.70 12.65
CA LEU A 146 -0.77 -12.53 12.89
C LEU A 146 -0.09 -13.88 13.12
N GLY A 147 -0.74 -14.80 13.85
CA GLY A 147 -0.26 -16.18 14.03
C GLY A 147 -0.13 -16.92 12.69
N VAL A 148 -1.12 -16.81 11.81
CA VAL A 148 -1.07 -17.39 10.46
C VAL A 148 0.10 -16.80 9.66
N ARG A 149 0.30 -15.47 9.68
CA ARG A 149 1.43 -14.84 8.96
C ARG A 149 2.78 -15.29 9.51
N LYS A 150 2.92 -15.34 10.84
CA LYS A 150 4.14 -15.86 11.48
C LYS A 150 4.44 -17.27 10.99
N HIS A 151 3.44 -18.15 10.97
CA HIS A 151 3.61 -19.52 10.48
C HIS A 151 3.98 -19.58 8.98
N ILE A 152 3.37 -18.73 8.14
CA ILE A 152 3.75 -18.60 6.74
C ILE A 152 5.24 -18.21 6.62
N TRP A 153 5.71 -17.25 7.39
CA TRP A 153 7.10 -16.81 7.37
C TRP A 153 8.06 -17.89 7.88
N GLU A 154 7.68 -18.65 8.91
CA GLU A 154 8.46 -19.78 9.42
C GLU A 154 8.67 -20.84 8.34
N VAL A 155 7.61 -21.21 7.62
CA VAL A 155 7.66 -22.14 6.47
C VAL A 155 8.57 -21.59 5.37
N ALA A 156 8.38 -20.34 4.99
CA ALA A 156 9.21 -19.70 3.96
C ALA A 156 10.70 -19.68 4.36
N ILE A 157 11.01 -19.30 5.59
CA ILE A 157 12.39 -19.24 6.10
C ILE A 157 12.99 -20.65 6.17
N GLN A 158 12.21 -21.66 6.53
CA GLN A 158 12.68 -23.03 6.56
C GLN A 158 13.09 -23.52 5.15
N ASN A 159 12.29 -23.22 4.14
CA ASN A 159 12.64 -23.55 2.76
C ASN A 159 13.84 -22.72 2.26
N ILE A 160 13.92 -21.42 2.59
CA ILE A 160 15.05 -20.57 2.22
C ILE A 160 16.38 -21.16 2.72
N LYS A 161 16.42 -21.75 3.92
CA LYS A 161 17.66 -22.35 4.46
C LYS A 161 18.22 -23.48 3.61
N THR A 162 17.35 -24.21 2.92
CA THR A 162 17.75 -25.31 2.02
C THR A 162 17.98 -24.86 0.57
N HIS A 163 17.31 -23.78 0.14
CA HIS A 163 17.37 -23.28 -1.24
C HIS A 163 17.87 -21.82 -1.32
N PHE A 164 18.80 -21.45 -0.43
CA PHE A 164 19.26 -20.07 -0.24
C PHE A 164 19.85 -19.44 -1.50
N LEU A 165 20.58 -20.20 -2.32
CA LEU A 165 21.33 -19.64 -3.46
C LEU A 165 20.40 -19.22 -4.60
N PHE A 166 19.50 -20.08 -5.04
CA PHE A 166 18.69 -19.87 -6.26
C PHE A 166 17.20 -19.75 -6.00
N GLY A 167 16.71 -20.12 -4.79
CA GLY A 167 15.29 -20.30 -4.54
C GLY A 167 14.72 -21.45 -5.38
N GLU A 168 13.40 -21.49 -5.52
CA GLU A 168 12.70 -22.54 -6.29
C GLU A 168 11.76 -21.97 -7.36
N GLY A 169 11.92 -20.69 -7.70
CA GLY A 169 11.15 -20.03 -8.77
C GLY A 169 9.91 -19.28 -8.28
N PRO A 170 9.18 -18.65 -9.21
CA PRO A 170 7.97 -17.93 -8.89
C PRO A 170 6.92 -18.82 -8.21
N MET A 171 6.15 -18.26 -7.27
CA MET A 171 5.11 -18.98 -6.53
C MET A 171 5.62 -20.14 -5.67
N THR A 172 6.89 -20.15 -5.28
CA THR A 172 7.48 -21.21 -4.45
C THR A 172 6.61 -21.53 -3.24
N TYR A 173 6.10 -20.54 -2.52
CA TYR A 173 5.30 -20.78 -1.33
C TYR A 173 4.07 -21.67 -1.61
N TRP A 174 3.40 -21.46 -2.73
CA TRP A 174 2.26 -22.28 -3.16
C TRP A 174 2.61 -23.77 -3.38
N HIS A 175 3.85 -24.06 -3.75
CA HIS A 175 4.31 -25.44 -3.99
C HIS A 175 4.82 -26.12 -2.71
N ILE A 176 5.32 -25.35 -1.76
CA ILE A 176 5.99 -25.92 -0.56
C ILE A 176 5.10 -25.96 0.69
N TYR A 177 4.04 -25.14 0.79
CA TYR A 177 3.29 -25.00 2.05
C TYR A 177 2.81 -26.33 2.62
N ALA A 178 2.34 -27.26 1.77
CA ALA A 178 1.84 -28.56 2.21
C ALA A 178 2.97 -29.47 2.78
N GLN A 179 4.19 -29.33 2.26
CA GLN A 179 5.35 -30.12 2.72
C GLN A 179 5.76 -29.76 4.16
N TYR A 180 5.51 -28.52 4.56
CA TYR A 180 5.87 -27.98 5.87
C TYR A 180 4.65 -27.71 6.78
N ASN A 181 3.51 -28.34 6.50
CA ASN A 181 2.23 -28.10 7.21
C ASN A 181 1.86 -26.59 7.25
N GLY A 182 2.22 -25.85 6.22
CA GLY A 182 1.95 -24.42 6.10
C GLY A 182 0.51 -24.06 5.80
N HIS A 183 0.19 -22.78 5.95
CA HIS A 183 -1.12 -22.26 5.58
C HIS A 183 -1.23 -22.11 4.05
N PRO A 184 -2.30 -22.59 3.38
CA PRO A 184 -2.44 -22.49 1.93
C PRO A 184 -2.56 -21.02 1.49
N THR A 185 -1.55 -20.55 0.75
CA THR A 185 -1.53 -19.21 0.14
C THR A 185 -0.55 -19.19 -1.03
N GLN A 186 -0.68 -18.22 -1.94
CA GLN A 186 0.13 -18.12 -3.15
C GLN A 186 1.54 -17.59 -2.90
N HIS A 187 1.75 -16.81 -1.83
CA HIS A 187 3.00 -16.12 -1.54
C HIS A 187 3.19 -15.94 -0.03
N SER A 188 4.39 -15.57 0.39
CA SER A 188 4.76 -15.44 1.80
C SER A 188 4.13 -14.25 2.55
N HIS A 189 3.34 -13.42 1.91
CA HIS A 189 2.78 -12.18 2.47
C HIS A 189 3.83 -11.23 3.04
N ASN A 190 5.01 -11.19 2.45
CA ASN A 190 6.07 -10.27 2.85
C ASN A 190 6.97 -9.91 1.67
N ILE A 191 7.11 -8.61 1.42
CA ILE A 191 7.86 -8.07 0.28
C ILE A 191 9.37 -8.37 0.34
N PHE A 192 9.90 -8.70 1.51
CA PHE A 192 11.32 -9.03 1.69
C PHE A 192 11.58 -10.53 1.66
N ILE A 193 10.68 -11.33 2.23
CA ILE A 193 10.84 -12.79 2.32
C ILE A 193 10.56 -13.44 0.96
N ASP A 194 9.50 -13.03 0.28
CA ASP A 194 9.05 -13.69 -0.94
C ASP A 194 10.08 -13.66 -2.09
N PRO A 195 10.77 -12.54 -2.38
CA PRO A 195 11.81 -12.53 -3.40
C PRO A 195 12.98 -13.45 -3.09
N VAL A 196 13.39 -13.57 -1.81
CA VAL A 196 14.46 -14.50 -1.40
C VAL A 196 13.99 -15.94 -1.54
N LEU A 197 12.74 -16.23 -1.15
CA LEU A 197 12.13 -17.55 -1.28
C LEU A 197 12.09 -18.01 -2.75
N CYS A 198 11.67 -17.09 -3.65
CA CYS A 198 11.49 -17.42 -5.06
C CYS A 198 12.81 -17.45 -5.84
N PHE A 199 13.71 -16.51 -5.61
CA PHE A 199 14.87 -16.30 -6.49
C PHE A 199 16.23 -16.46 -5.79
N GLY A 200 16.23 -16.72 -4.50
CA GLY A 200 17.44 -16.83 -3.70
C GLY A 200 18.30 -15.58 -3.69
N ILE A 201 19.49 -15.68 -3.09
CA ILE A 201 20.42 -14.55 -3.03
C ILE A 201 21.00 -14.20 -4.41
N ILE A 202 21.19 -15.18 -5.28
CA ILE A 202 21.74 -14.94 -6.62
C ILE A 202 20.73 -14.14 -7.46
N GLY A 203 19.44 -14.47 -7.43
CA GLY A 203 18.42 -13.68 -8.11
C GLY A 203 18.35 -12.24 -7.60
N LEU A 204 18.50 -12.04 -6.28
CA LEU A 204 18.56 -10.69 -5.70
C LEU A 204 19.83 -9.93 -6.15
N LEU A 205 20.99 -10.61 -6.24
CA LEU A 205 22.22 -10.00 -6.75
C LEU A 205 22.11 -9.60 -8.22
N VAL A 206 21.42 -10.39 -9.04
CA VAL A 206 21.17 -10.07 -10.46
C VAL A 206 20.32 -8.81 -10.60
N ILE A 207 19.30 -8.62 -9.76
CA ILE A 207 18.42 -7.44 -9.83
C ILE A 207 18.97 -6.22 -9.06
N ALA A 208 19.93 -6.42 -8.15
CA ALA A 208 20.50 -5.37 -7.32
C ALA A 208 21.03 -4.14 -8.12
N PRO A 209 21.75 -4.30 -9.26
CA PRO A 209 22.18 -3.16 -10.06
C PRO A 209 21.05 -2.25 -10.52
N PHE A 210 19.89 -2.83 -10.87
CA PHE A 210 18.71 -2.08 -11.23
C PHE A 210 18.22 -1.21 -10.05
N PHE A 211 18.09 -1.80 -8.86
CA PHE A 211 17.69 -1.05 -7.67
C PHE A 211 18.70 0.01 -7.26
N ILE A 212 19.99 -0.32 -7.28
CA ILE A 212 21.08 0.63 -6.95
C ILE A 212 21.05 1.83 -7.89
N GLU A 213 20.90 1.62 -9.19
CA GLU A 213 20.83 2.71 -10.15
C GLU A 213 19.59 3.58 -9.94
N ASN A 214 18.43 2.99 -9.68
CA ASN A 214 17.21 3.75 -9.38
C ASN A 214 17.32 4.54 -8.06
N ILE A 215 17.96 4.01 -7.03
CA ILE A 215 18.26 4.75 -5.79
C ILE A 215 19.17 5.94 -6.09
N LYS A 216 20.22 5.76 -6.92
CA LYS A 216 21.09 6.87 -7.33
C LYS A 216 20.33 7.94 -8.11
N ARG A 217 19.40 7.54 -9.00
CA ARG A 217 18.54 8.45 -9.76
C ARG A 217 17.62 9.23 -8.84
N LEU A 218 16.96 8.54 -7.92
CA LEU A 218 16.13 9.18 -6.90
C LEU A 218 16.92 10.18 -6.06
N TYR A 219 18.12 9.81 -5.61
CA TYR A 219 18.99 10.70 -4.85
C TYR A 219 19.37 11.97 -5.64
N ARG A 220 19.66 11.83 -6.95
CA ARG A 220 19.93 12.98 -7.84
C ARG A 220 18.71 13.89 -7.97
N LEU A 221 17.52 13.32 -8.18
CA LEU A 221 16.25 14.06 -8.24
C LEU A 221 15.98 14.83 -6.94
N LEU A 222 16.21 14.21 -5.78
CA LEU A 222 16.05 14.84 -4.48
C LEU A 222 17.01 16.05 -4.31
N ARG A 223 18.22 15.95 -4.84
CA ARG A 223 19.22 17.04 -4.78
C ARG A 223 18.96 18.17 -5.76
N SER A 224 18.43 17.89 -6.93
CA SER A 224 18.19 18.88 -7.99
C SER A 224 17.12 19.91 -7.64
N LYS A 225 16.29 19.65 -6.63
CA LYS A 225 15.11 20.46 -6.26
C LYS A 225 14.11 20.68 -7.39
N CYS A 226 14.23 19.90 -8.50
CA CYS A 226 13.28 19.91 -9.59
C CYS A 226 11.98 19.27 -9.14
N ASN A 227 10.86 19.94 -9.32
CA ASN A 227 9.51 19.48 -8.99
C ASN A 227 9.40 18.68 -7.69
N PRO A 228 9.68 19.27 -6.52
CA PRO A 228 9.75 18.55 -5.25
C PRO A 228 8.45 17.84 -4.91
N THR A 229 7.31 18.38 -5.33
CA THR A 229 5.99 17.77 -5.05
C THR A 229 5.80 16.46 -5.82
N LEU A 230 6.30 16.36 -7.05
CA LEU A 230 6.24 15.11 -7.82
C LEU A 230 7.20 14.05 -7.26
N VAL A 231 8.41 14.47 -6.91
CA VAL A 231 9.38 13.58 -6.24
C VAL A 231 8.79 13.06 -4.91
N ALA A 232 8.13 13.94 -4.15
CA ALA A 232 7.43 13.56 -2.93
C ALA A 232 6.34 12.50 -3.17
N LEU A 233 5.55 12.62 -4.26
CA LEU A 233 4.56 11.61 -4.64
C LEU A 233 5.20 10.25 -4.88
N ILE A 234 6.29 10.22 -5.67
CA ILE A 234 6.98 8.97 -6.00
C ILE A 234 7.55 8.30 -4.74
N VAL A 235 8.24 9.07 -3.90
CA VAL A 235 8.80 8.56 -2.63
C VAL A 235 7.67 8.12 -1.69
N GLY A 236 6.61 8.90 -1.59
CA GLY A 236 5.44 8.56 -0.77
C GLY A 236 4.83 7.23 -1.17
N TYR A 237 4.68 6.99 -2.48
CA TYR A 237 4.12 5.73 -2.98
C TYR A 237 5.07 4.55 -2.75
N ILE A 238 6.38 4.72 -2.93
CA ILE A 238 7.37 3.68 -2.58
C ILE A 238 7.25 3.32 -1.10
N VAL A 239 7.14 4.31 -0.21
CA VAL A 239 6.96 4.09 1.23
C VAL A 239 5.65 3.34 1.52
N MET A 240 4.54 3.69 0.84
CA MET A 240 3.28 2.95 0.96
C MET A 240 3.45 1.47 0.59
N ILE A 241 4.09 1.18 -0.54
CA ILE A 241 4.35 -0.18 -1.00
C ILE A 241 5.15 -0.97 0.04
N TYR A 242 6.21 -0.39 0.61
CA TYR A 242 7.04 -1.08 1.59
C TYR A 242 6.32 -1.28 2.92
N ILE A 243 5.60 -0.27 3.44
CA ILE A 243 4.82 -0.44 4.68
C ILE A 243 3.71 -1.47 4.50
N HIS A 244 2.96 -1.41 3.40
CA HIS A 244 1.94 -2.41 3.09
C HIS A 244 2.56 -3.80 2.92
N GLY A 245 3.70 -3.86 2.25
CA GLY A 245 4.46 -5.06 1.94
C GLY A 245 5.08 -5.77 3.15
N LEU A 246 5.15 -5.14 4.32
CA LEU A 246 5.57 -5.81 5.56
C LEU A 246 4.64 -6.96 5.96
N LEU A 247 3.34 -6.83 5.67
CA LEU A 247 2.30 -7.79 6.05
C LEU A 247 1.54 -8.36 4.85
N ASP A 248 1.85 -7.91 3.63
CA ASP A 248 1.28 -8.48 2.40
C ASP A 248 2.20 -8.22 1.19
N TYR A 249 2.25 -9.15 0.24
CA TYR A 249 3.07 -9.01 -0.97
C TYR A 249 2.22 -8.50 -2.14
N THR A 250 1.72 -7.27 -2.01
CA THR A 250 0.76 -6.69 -2.96
C THR A 250 1.30 -6.46 -4.37
N ILE A 251 2.62 -6.28 -4.54
CA ILE A 251 3.26 -6.17 -5.86
C ILE A 251 3.37 -7.52 -6.59
N PHE A 252 3.01 -8.63 -5.94
CA PHE A 252 2.90 -9.93 -6.58
C PHE A 252 1.83 -9.94 -7.70
N PHE A 253 0.77 -9.17 -7.55
CA PHE A 253 -0.28 -9.08 -8.55
C PHE A 253 0.15 -8.19 -9.73
N VAL A 254 -0.09 -8.65 -10.95
CA VAL A 254 0.44 -8.03 -12.18
C VAL A 254 0.14 -6.54 -12.27
N SER A 255 -1.09 -6.08 -11.96
CA SER A 255 -1.45 -4.66 -12.08
C SER A 255 -0.71 -3.77 -11.08
N THR A 256 -0.56 -4.21 -9.83
CA THR A 256 0.17 -3.45 -8.80
C THR A 256 1.69 -3.56 -9.00
N GLY A 257 2.19 -4.71 -9.43
CA GLY A 257 3.60 -4.92 -9.79
C GLY A 257 4.02 -4.09 -11.01
N PHE A 258 3.18 -4.04 -12.04
CA PHE A 258 3.42 -3.21 -13.21
C PHE A 258 3.45 -1.71 -12.85
N LEU A 259 2.51 -1.27 -12.02
CA LEU A 259 2.48 0.11 -11.54
C LEU A 259 3.74 0.45 -10.73
N PHE A 260 4.20 -0.47 -9.85
CA PHE A 260 5.46 -0.32 -9.13
C PHE A 260 6.65 -0.18 -10.09
N ALA A 261 6.74 -1.06 -11.09
CA ALA A 261 7.80 -1.03 -12.09
C ALA A 261 7.78 0.28 -12.90
N MET A 262 6.61 0.76 -13.30
CA MET A 262 6.45 2.06 -13.98
C MET A 262 6.95 3.22 -13.11
N ILE A 263 6.58 3.25 -11.83
CA ILE A 263 7.01 4.31 -10.90
C ILE A 263 8.52 4.30 -10.75
N VAL A 264 9.12 3.15 -10.51
CA VAL A 264 10.57 3.03 -10.32
C VAL A 264 11.32 3.38 -11.61
N SER A 265 10.77 3.01 -12.78
CA SER A 265 11.39 3.32 -14.08
C SER A 265 11.20 4.77 -14.53
N SER A 266 10.27 5.51 -13.94
CA SER A 266 9.95 6.90 -14.34
C SER A 266 11.04 7.93 -13.97
N PHE A 267 11.99 7.57 -13.10
CA PHE A 267 13.04 8.49 -12.65
C PHE A 267 13.89 9.10 -13.79
N ASP A 268 14.06 8.41 -14.91
CA ASP A 268 14.79 8.93 -16.08
C ASP A 268 14.02 9.98 -16.86
N ILE A 269 12.70 9.94 -16.83
CA ILE A 269 11.86 10.91 -17.55
C ILE A 269 12.09 12.29 -16.93
N TYR A 270 12.15 12.37 -15.61
CA TYR A 270 12.35 13.62 -14.88
C TYR A 270 13.80 14.12 -14.90
N ARG A 271 14.76 13.26 -15.20
CA ARG A 271 16.16 13.67 -15.36
C ARG A 271 16.36 14.55 -16.59
N LYS A 272 15.67 14.26 -17.69
CA LYS A 272 15.79 15.07 -18.92
C LYS A 272 15.29 16.49 -18.74
N GLU A 273 14.35 16.74 -17.82
CA GLU A 273 13.88 18.08 -17.47
C GLU A 273 14.88 18.86 -16.58
N ILE A 274 15.86 18.18 -16.00
CA ILE A 274 16.86 18.80 -15.14
C ILE A 274 18.11 19.23 -15.92
N ASP A 275 18.42 18.49 -16.99
CA ASP A 275 19.58 18.72 -17.84
C ASP A 275 19.28 19.75 -18.98
N GLN A 276 18.03 20.25 -19.07
CA GLN A 276 17.58 21.37 -19.91
C GLN A 276 17.42 22.66 -19.11
#